data_24b812c764b08a84aba6da3acdb0ab2b
#
_entry.id   24b812c764b08a84aba6da3acdb0ab2b
#
_cell.length_a   1.000
_cell.length_b   1.000
_cell.length_c   1.000
_cell.angle_alpha   90.00
_cell.angle_beta   90.00
_cell.angle_gamma   90.00
#
_symmetry.space_group_name_H-M   'P 1'
#
loop_
_entity.id
_entity.type
_entity.pdbx_description
1 polymer ?
#
loop_
_entity_poly.entity_id
_entity_poly.type
_entity_poly.pdbx_seq_one_letter_code
_entity_poly.pdbx_strand_id
1 'polypeptide(L)'
;MLPIVELFQNRKLTIYLPEGYYESEERYAVVYVQDDGDLIDPKDSDVLQKIRELTAANQLPGLLFVGIESFDRNDEYTPFISPNIFEPESGKQFGGNASVYADFLANELKPYIDSKYRTLPTREHTGIMGFSFGGLISVYSGLRYPDVFGRVGSFSGSFWFPGIVDWIEQLSIHDTGQRLYMNLGHAEGFGRTNGQQWMVPNSKRVYQYLLQNGFHEDSIRQVIYESNFHSFDLGVQYVPEALQWLFNEE
;
A
#
# COMPACT_ATOMS: atom_id res chain seq x y z
N MET A 1 -21.67 7.91 3.13
CA MET A 1 -21.86 7.08 4.35
C MET A 1 -20.65 7.30 5.25
N LEU A 2 -20.84 7.42 6.57
CA LEU A 2 -19.71 7.50 7.51
C LEU A 2 -19.02 6.14 7.60
N PRO A 3 -17.69 6.08 7.82
CA PRO A 3 -17.00 4.82 8.00
C PRO A 3 -17.47 4.10 9.26
N ILE A 4 -17.39 2.77 9.22
CA ILE A 4 -17.58 1.92 10.41
C ILE A 4 -16.22 1.85 11.11
N VAL A 5 -16.19 2.19 12.39
CA VAL A 5 -15.00 2.03 13.22
C VAL A 5 -15.18 0.84 14.14
N GLU A 6 -14.23 -0.07 14.13
CA GLU A 6 -14.23 -1.27 14.98
C GLU A 6 -12.83 -1.61 15.49
N LEU A 7 -12.78 -2.49 16.47
CA LEU A 7 -11.52 -3.01 17.01
C LEU A 7 -11.36 -4.49 16.67
N PHE A 8 -10.20 -4.83 16.14
CA PHE A 8 -9.76 -6.20 15.97
C PHE A 8 -8.40 -6.37 16.66
N GLN A 9 -8.31 -7.22 17.67
CA GLN A 9 -7.11 -7.43 18.51
C GLN A 9 -6.56 -6.10 19.07
N ASN A 10 -7.43 -5.24 19.57
CA ASN A 10 -7.13 -3.89 20.07
C ASN A 10 -6.63 -2.89 19.01
N ARG A 11 -6.57 -3.26 17.75
CA ARG A 11 -6.20 -2.40 16.63
C ARG A 11 -7.46 -1.79 16.03
N LYS A 12 -7.47 -0.48 15.87
CA LYS A 12 -8.58 0.21 15.22
C LYS A 12 -8.59 -0.10 13.74
N LEU A 13 -9.77 -0.43 13.24
CA LEU A 13 -10.07 -0.57 11.81
C LEU A 13 -11.12 0.47 11.42
N THR A 14 -10.88 1.14 10.30
CA THR A 14 -11.79 2.11 9.70
C THR A 14 -12.30 1.57 8.38
N ILE A 15 -13.56 1.12 8.35
CA ILE A 15 -14.14 0.41 7.22
C ILE A 15 -14.99 1.36 6.38
N TYR A 16 -14.68 1.48 5.10
CA TYR A 16 -15.48 2.22 4.13
C TYR A 16 -16.17 1.22 3.20
N LEU A 17 -17.49 1.11 3.34
CA LEU A 17 -18.31 0.25 2.49
C LEU A 17 -18.60 0.93 1.15
N PRO A 18 -18.67 0.19 0.03
CA PRO A 18 -19.07 0.72 -1.24
C PRO A 18 -20.52 1.20 -1.20
N GLU A 19 -20.87 2.08 -2.13
CA GLU A 19 -22.24 2.56 -2.29
C GLU A 19 -23.16 1.39 -2.68
N GLY A 20 -24.37 1.37 -2.13
CA GLY A 20 -25.31 0.25 -2.36
C GLY A 20 -25.00 -1.03 -1.58
N TYR A 21 -24.01 -1.04 -0.70
CA TYR A 21 -23.65 -2.25 0.04
C TYR A 21 -24.82 -2.91 0.77
N TYR A 22 -25.70 -2.16 1.40
CA TYR A 22 -26.87 -2.71 2.12
C TYR A 22 -28.10 -2.97 1.23
N GLU A 23 -28.02 -2.57 -0.06
CA GLU A 23 -29.12 -2.65 -1.02
C GLU A 23 -28.98 -3.84 -1.97
N SER A 24 -27.84 -4.54 -1.92
CA SER A 24 -27.53 -5.70 -2.76
C SER A 24 -26.89 -6.83 -1.95
N GLU A 25 -26.79 -8.01 -2.56
CA GLU A 25 -26.04 -9.17 -2.03
C GLU A 25 -24.66 -9.32 -2.73
N GLU A 26 -24.23 -8.32 -3.46
CA GLU A 26 -22.96 -8.34 -4.17
C GLU A 26 -21.76 -8.48 -3.22
N ARG A 27 -20.70 -9.09 -3.76
CA ARG A 27 -19.41 -9.21 -3.09
C ARG A 27 -18.40 -8.26 -3.74
N TYR A 28 -17.50 -7.75 -2.94
CA TYR A 28 -16.64 -6.64 -3.32
C TYR A 28 -15.16 -7.00 -3.15
N ALA A 29 -14.32 -6.47 -4.02
CA ALA A 29 -12.89 -6.47 -3.79
C ALA A 29 -12.55 -5.61 -2.58
N VAL A 30 -11.47 -5.99 -1.85
CA VAL A 30 -11.05 -5.33 -0.62
C VAL A 30 -9.69 -4.68 -0.80
N VAL A 31 -9.54 -3.46 -0.31
CA VAL A 31 -8.26 -2.75 -0.27
C VAL A 31 -7.90 -2.41 1.17
N TYR A 32 -6.83 -2.99 1.65
CA TYR A 32 -6.23 -2.69 2.95
C TYR A 32 -5.36 -1.45 2.81
N VAL A 33 -5.66 -0.41 3.59
CA VAL A 33 -5.00 0.89 3.54
C VAL A 33 -4.26 1.15 4.84
N GLN A 34 -2.97 1.39 4.73
CA GLN A 34 -2.13 1.67 5.89
C GLN A 34 -2.50 3.01 6.54
N ASP A 35 -1.90 3.31 7.72
CA ASP A 35 -2.04 4.60 8.41
C ASP A 35 -3.51 5.01 8.64
N ASP A 36 -4.33 4.07 9.17
CA ASP A 36 -5.76 4.26 9.47
C ASP A 36 -6.64 4.62 8.24
N GLY A 37 -6.11 4.42 7.04
CA GLY A 37 -6.82 4.73 5.80
C GLY A 37 -6.61 6.16 5.29
N ASP A 38 -5.51 6.80 5.65
CA ASP A 38 -5.18 8.19 5.32
C ASP A 38 -5.31 8.52 3.83
N LEU A 39 -4.92 7.59 2.95
CA LEU A 39 -5.01 7.76 1.48
C LEU A 39 -6.44 8.00 0.97
N ILE A 40 -7.46 7.63 1.75
CA ILE A 40 -8.86 7.71 1.35
C ILE A 40 -9.72 8.47 2.40
N ASP A 41 -9.12 8.98 3.49
CA ASP A 41 -9.88 9.71 4.50
C ASP A 41 -10.43 11.03 3.88
N PRO A 42 -11.76 11.22 3.88
CA PRO A 42 -12.37 12.43 3.31
C PRO A 42 -12.02 13.72 4.07
N LYS A 43 -11.37 13.62 5.24
CA LYS A 43 -10.85 14.79 5.95
C LYS A 43 -9.56 15.33 5.34
N ASP A 44 -8.79 14.43 4.70
CA ASP A 44 -7.46 14.74 4.20
C ASP A 44 -7.44 14.95 2.68
N SER A 45 -8.42 14.39 1.95
CA SER A 45 -8.49 14.52 0.49
C SER A 45 -9.89 14.27 -0.09
N ASP A 46 -10.06 14.58 -1.39
CA ASP A 46 -11.26 14.30 -2.17
C ASP A 46 -11.23 12.91 -2.87
N VAL A 47 -10.23 12.09 -2.56
CA VAL A 47 -9.98 10.80 -3.23
C VAL A 47 -11.17 9.86 -3.12
N LEU A 48 -11.76 9.72 -1.92
CA LEU A 48 -12.93 8.86 -1.74
C LEU A 48 -14.13 9.32 -2.59
N GLN A 49 -14.29 10.62 -2.77
CA GLN A 49 -15.32 11.17 -3.65
C GLN A 49 -15.05 10.82 -5.11
N LYS A 50 -13.82 10.97 -5.59
CA LYS A 50 -13.41 10.58 -6.95
C LYS A 50 -13.60 9.08 -7.20
N ILE A 51 -13.26 8.24 -6.23
CA ILE A 51 -13.50 6.79 -6.30
C ILE A 51 -15.00 6.49 -6.51
N ARG A 52 -15.89 7.15 -5.78
CA ARG A 52 -17.34 7.00 -5.93
C ARG A 52 -17.81 7.43 -7.32
N GLU A 53 -17.32 8.55 -7.82
CA GLU A 53 -17.63 9.04 -9.17
C GLU A 53 -17.20 8.03 -10.26
N LEU A 54 -16.00 7.46 -10.13
CA LEU A 54 -15.51 6.42 -11.05
C LEU A 54 -16.36 5.15 -10.98
N THR A 55 -16.76 4.74 -9.77
CA THR A 55 -17.63 3.56 -9.58
C THR A 55 -19.03 3.83 -10.19
N ALA A 56 -19.62 4.99 -9.97
CA ALA A 56 -20.90 5.37 -10.56
C ALA A 56 -20.86 5.44 -12.09
N ALA A 57 -19.69 5.77 -12.65
CA ALA A 57 -19.45 5.78 -14.10
C ALA A 57 -19.06 4.40 -14.68
N ASN A 58 -19.06 3.33 -13.90
CA ASN A 58 -18.57 1.98 -14.24
C ASN A 58 -17.12 1.95 -14.75
N GLN A 59 -16.30 2.88 -14.26
CA GLN A 59 -14.86 2.97 -14.58
C GLN A 59 -13.99 2.36 -13.47
N LEU A 60 -14.57 1.94 -12.37
CA LEU A 60 -13.95 1.23 -11.28
C LEU A 60 -14.99 0.31 -10.62
N PRO A 61 -14.69 -0.94 -10.30
CA PRO A 61 -15.62 -1.78 -9.53
C PRO A 61 -15.85 -1.19 -8.13
N GLY A 62 -16.94 -1.58 -7.49
CA GLY A 62 -17.18 -1.25 -6.08
C GLY A 62 -16.09 -1.85 -5.21
N LEU A 63 -15.45 -1.03 -4.37
CA LEU A 63 -14.36 -1.44 -3.47
C LEU A 63 -14.76 -1.23 -2.02
N LEU A 64 -14.41 -2.21 -1.17
CA LEU A 64 -14.45 -2.10 0.29
C LEU A 64 -13.04 -1.71 0.75
N PHE A 65 -12.92 -0.66 1.55
CA PHE A 65 -11.64 -0.26 2.10
C PHE A 65 -11.56 -0.54 3.60
N VAL A 66 -10.38 -0.99 4.03
CA VAL A 66 -10.05 -1.26 5.42
C VAL A 66 -8.84 -0.43 5.80
N GLY A 67 -9.06 0.71 6.43
CA GLY A 67 -8.02 1.52 7.06
C GLY A 67 -7.51 0.82 8.32
N ILE A 68 -6.19 0.70 8.46
CA ILE A 68 -5.56 -0.06 9.54
C ILE A 68 -4.67 0.87 10.35
N GLU A 69 -5.00 1.04 11.63
CA GLU A 69 -4.12 1.72 12.58
C GLU A 69 -2.83 0.92 12.79
N SER A 70 -1.67 1.58 12.85
CA SER A 70 -0.43 0.99 13.35
C SER A 70 -0.27 1.23 14.84
N PHE A 71 0.27 0.26 15.59
CA PHE A 71 0.63 0.48 17.00
C PHE A 71 1.95 1.23 17.14
N ASP A 72 2.92 0.85 16.33
CA ASP A 72 4.17 1.59 16.13
C ASP A 72 4.52 1.53 14.64
N ARG A 73 4.24 2.64 13.95
CA ARG A 73 4.41 2.77 12.50
C ARG A 73 5.86 2.48 12.06
N ASN A 74 6.81 2.96 12.84
CA ASN A 74 8.21 2.82 12.45
C ASN A 74 8.66 1.36 12.57
N ASP A 75 8.23 0.67 13.61
CA ASP A 75 8.59 -0.73 13.83
C ASP A 75 7.80 -1.67 12.91
N GLU A 76 6.47 -1.48 12.81
CA GLU A 76 5.60 -2.37 12.04
C GLU A 76 5.76 -2.25 10.52
N TYR A 77 6.20 -1.07 10.02
CA TYR A 77 6.28 -0.84 8.58
C TYR A 77 7.69 -1.02 8.01
N THR A 78 8.68 -1.30 8.84
CA THR A 78 10.06 -1.48 8.38
C THR A 78 10.61 -2.86 8.75
N PRO A 79 11.24 -3.57 7.76
CA PRO A 79 11.56 -4.99 7.94
C PRO A 79 12.83 -5.27 8.75
N PHE A 80 13.70 -4.27 8.91
CA PHE A 80 15.00 -4.44 9.55
C PHE A 80 15.22 -3.39 10.64
N ILE A 81 16.02 -3.74 11.64
CA ILE A 81 16.44 -2.78 12.67
C ILE A 81 17.43 -1.79 12.05
N SER A 82 17.15 -0.50 12.21
CA SER A 82 17.96 0.60 11.69
C SER A 82 18.16 1.68 12.74
N PRO A 83 19.31 2.40 12.72
CA PRO A 83 19.44 3.63 13.48
C PRO A 83 18.32 4.62 13.18
N ASN A 84 17.83 5.31 14.20
CA ASN A 84 16.78 6.30 14.02
C ASN A 84 17.33 7.55 13.31
N ILE A 85 17.09 7.66 12.00
CA ILE A 85 17.54 8.80 11.19
C ILE A 85 16.76 10.09 11.48
N PHE A 86 15.62 10.00 12.15
CA PHE A 86 14.80 11.16 12.54
C PHE A 86 15.29 11.79 13.85
N GLU A 87 15.98 10.99 14.68
CA GLU A 87 16.56 11.39 15.95
C GLU A 87 17.98 10.80 16.11
N PRO A 88 18.95 11.15 15.23
CA PRO A 88 20.28 10.50 15.20
C PRO A 88 21.02 10.61 16.54
N GLU A 89 20.87 11.75 17.21
CA GLU A 89 21.53 12.03 18.49
C GLU A 89 20.99 11.18 19.65
N SER A 90 19.81 10.55 19.49
CA SER A 90 19.22 9.70 20.54
C SER A 90 19.96 8.37 20.70
N GLY A 91 20.71 7.93 19.69
CA GLY A 91 21.31 6.59 19.64
C GLY A 91 20.30 5.45 19.59
N LYS A 92 19.01 5.75 19.45
CA LYS A 92 17.94 4.75 19.37
C LYS A 92 17.90 4.08 18.01
N GLN A 93 17.32 2.89 18.00
CA GLN A 93 17.01 2.14 16.78
C GLN A 93 15.50 1.96 16.67
N PHE A 94 15.01 1.63 15.50
CA PHE A 94 13.61 1.27 15.23
C PHE A 94 13.54 0.22 14.12
N GLY A 95 12.36 -0.36 13.93
CA GLY A 95 12.09 -1.30 12.86
C GLY A 95 12.25 -2.77 13.25
N GLY A 96 12.06 -3.64 12.26
CA GLY A 96 12.26 -5.08 12.39
C GLY A 96 10.96 -5.88 12.57
N ASN A 97 9.81 -5.25 12.72
CA ASN A 97 8.52 -5.93 12.96
C ASN A 97 7.65 -6.09 11.69
N ALA A 98 8.11 -5.66 10.52
CA ALA A 98 7.30 -5.75 9.30
C ALA A 98 6.86 -7.19 8.94
N SER A 99 7.68 -8.20 9.26
CA SER A 99 7.30 -9.59 9.04
C SER A 99 6.10 -10.01 9.91
N VAL A 100 6.12 -9.63 11.18
CA VAL A 100 5.03 -9.92 12.14
C VAL A 100 3.75 -9.20 11.72
N TYR A 101 3.88 -7.93 11.30
CA TYR A 101 2.75 -7.16 10.82
C TYR A 101 2.18 -7.72 9.51
N ALA A 102 3.01 -8.09 8.55
CA ALA A 102 2.56 -8.72 7.31
C ALA A 102 1.88 -10.09 7.56
N ASP A 103 2.42 -10.89 8.51
CA ASP A 103 1.82 -12.16 8.94
C ASP A 103 0.42 -11.91 9.55
N PHE A 104 0.27 -10.90 10.41
CA PHE A 104 -1.03 -10.48 10.96
C PHE A 104 -2.01 -10.09 9.84
N LEU A 105 -1.59 -9.26 8.89
CA LEU A 105 -2.45 -8.84 7.78
C LEU A 105 -2.98 -10.01 6.96
N ALA A 106 -2.08 -10.93 6.58
CA ALA A 106 -2.40 -12.02 5.67
C ALA A 106 -3.18 -13.16 6.35
N ASN A 107 -2.81 -13.52 7.60
CA ASN A 107 -3.28 -14.74 8.24
C ASN A 107 -4.36 -14.51 9.30
N GLU A 108 -4.55 -13.26 9.75
CA GLU A 108 -5.49 -12.94 10.83
C GLU A 108 -6.51 -11.90 10.36
N LEU A 109 -6.06 -10.71 9.95
CA LEU A 109 -6.96 -9.62 9.57
C LEU A 109 -7.78 -9.94 8.32
N LYS A 110 -7.12 -10.42 7.25
CA LYS A 110 -7.84 -10.74 6.00
C LYS A 110 -8.93 -11.80 6.22
N PRO A 111 -8.66 -12.95 6.85
CA PRO A 111 -9.72 -13.93 7.17
C PRO A 111 -10.85 -13.35 8.02
N TYR A 112 -10.53 -12.47 8.98
CA TYR A 112 -11.56 -11.80 9.78
C TYR A 112 -12.48 -10.93 8.91
N ILE A 113 -11.93 -10.08 8.05
CA ILE A 113 -12.69 -9.22 7.13
C ILE A 113 -13.53 -10.06 6.17
N ASP A 114 -12.97 -11.11 5.58
CA ASP A 114 -13.69 -12.00 4.66
C ASP A 114 -14.85 -12.74 5.34
N SER A 115 -14.72 -13.05 6.64
CA SER A 115 -15.78 -13.69 7.40
C SER A 115 -16.92 -12.74 7.77
N LYS A 116 -16.63 -11.45 7.88
CA LYS A 116 -17.55 -10.45 8.42
C LYS A 116 -18.26 -9.63 7.34
N TYR A 117 -17.60 -9.40 6.22
CA TYR A 117 -18.09 -8.57 5.12
C TYR A 117 -18.27 -9.39 3.85
N ARG A 118 -19.09 -8.90 2.93
CA ARG A 118 -19.28 -9.53 1.62
C ARG A 118 -18.11 -9.21 0.70
N THR A 119 -17.04 -9.96 0.84
CA THR A 119 -15.80 -9.81 0.08
C THR A 119 -15.65 -10.88 -1.00
N LEU A 120 -14.86 -10.57 -2.03
CA LEU A 120 -14.30 -11.54 -2.97
C LEU A 120 -12.92 -11.96 -2.41
N PRO A 121 -12.76 -13.20 -1.91
CA PRO A 121 -11.61 -13.55 -1.07
C PRO A 121 -10.34 -13.88 -1.85
N THR A 122 -10.39 -13.95 -3.19
CA THR A 122 -9.23 -14.29 -3.99
C THR A 122 -8.23 -13.13 -4.07
N ARG A 123 -6.98 -13.45 -4.38
CA ARG A 123 -5.90 -12.46 -4.42
C ARG A 123 -6.12 -11.36 -5.45
N GLU A 124 -6.78 -11.68 -6.58
CA GLU A 124 -7.10 -10.72 -7.64
C GLU A 124 -8.05 -9.61 -7.15
N HIS A 125 -8.78 -9.90 -6.09
CA HIS A 125 -9.74 -8.99 -5.45
C HIS A 125 -9.24 -8.47 -4.08
N THR A 126 -7.97 -8.73 -3.74
CA THR A 126 -7.37 -8.30 -2.48
C THR A 126 -6.23 -7.34 -2.75
N GLY A 127 -6.43 -6.08 -2.38
CA GLY A 127 -5.45 -5.02 -2.51
C GLY A 127 -4.85 -4.59 -1.18
N ILE A 128 -3.63 -4.05 -1.24
CA ILE A 128 -2.95 -3.40 -0.11
C ILE A 128 -2.23 -2.15 -0.62
N MET A 129 -2.34 -1.03 0.09
CA MET A 129 -1.71 0.21 -0.32
C MET A 129 -1.35 1.13 0.85
N GLY A 130 -0.40 2.03 0.63
CA GLY A 130 0.00 3.03 1.61
C GLY A 130 1.00 4.04 1.07
N PHE A 131 1.24 5.10 1.86
CA PHE A 131 2.18 6.17 1.54
C PHE A 131 3.47 6.05 2.36
N SER A 132 4.61 6.37 1.76
CA SER A 132 5.91 6.41 2.44
C SER A 132 6.30 5.04 3.04
N PHE A 133 6.45 4.91 4.37
CA PHE A 133 6.60 3.61 5.04
C PHE A 133 5.38 2.71 4.81
N GLY A 134 4.17 3.29 4.70
CA GLY A 134 2.97 2.54 4.31
C GLY A 134 3.09 1.95 2.91
N GLY A 135 3.72 2.66 1.97
CA GLY A 135 4.04 2.14 0.62
C GLY A 135 5.11 1.04 0.65
N LEU A 136 6.11 1.18 1.53
CA LEU A 136 7.14 0.14 1.73
C LEU A 136 6.52 -1.15 2.26
N ILE A 137 5.75 -1.08 3.37
CA ILE A 137 5.14 -2.27 3.98
C ILE A 137 4.09 -2.91 3.05
N SER A 138 3.42 -2.13 2.20
CA SER A 138 2.49 -2.67 1.21
C SER A 138 3.21 -3.53 0.18
N VAL A 139 4.34 -3.07 -0.36
CA VAL A 139 5.17 -3.87 -1.27
C VAL A 139 5.79 -5.07 -0.56
N TYR A 140 6.32 -4.87 0.65
CA TYR A 140 6.88 -5.97 1.44
C TYR A 140 5.85 -7.07 1.69
N SER A 141 4.63 -6.71 2.10
CA SER A 141 3.54 -7.65 2.34
C SER A 141 3.09 -8.35 1.06
N GLY A 142 2.96 -7.60 -0.04
CA GLY A 142 2.60 -8.14 -1.35
C GLY A 142 3.60 -9.18 -1.86
N LEU A 143 4.90 -8.90 -1.76
CA LEU A 143 5.95 -9.81 -2.18
C LEU A 143 6.13 -11.02 -1.24
N ARG A 144 5.83 -10.85 0.05
CA ARG A 144 5.87 -11.94 1.03
C ARG A 144 4.66 -12.87 0.93
N TYR A 145 3.50 -12.33 0.58
CA TYR A 145 2.22 -13.04 0.48
C TYR A 145 1.57 -12.84 -0.90
N PRO A 146 2.22 -13.29 -2.00
CA PRO A 146 1.72 -13.07 -3.35
C PRO A 146 0.40 -13.79 -3.64
N ASP A 147 0.11 -14.86 -2.89
CA ASP A 147 -1.15 -15.60 -2.98
C ASP A 147 -2.30 -14.94 -2.20
N VAL A 148 -2.00 -13.89 -1.43
CA VAL A 148 -2.99 -13.14 -0.64
C VAL A 148 -3.24 -11.76 -1.25
N PHE A 149 -2.20 -10.99 -1.52
CA PHE A 149 -2.29 -9.62 -2.02
C PHE A 149 -1.94 -9.57 -3.49
N GLY A 150 -2.94 -9.66 -4.35
CA GLY A 150 -2.76 -9.61 -5.81
C GLY A 150 -2.72 -8.19 -6.38
N ARG A 151 -3.09 -7.17 -5.60
CA ARG A 151 -3.15 -5.77 -6.02
C ARG A 151 -2.39 -4.90 -5.02
N VAL A 152 -1.27 -4.33 -5.43
CA VAL A 152 -0.36 -3.61 -4.52
C VAL A 152 -0.16 -2.18 -4.99
N GLY A 153 -0.40 -1.21 -4.10
CA GLY A 153 -0.20 0.21 -4.35
C GLY A 153 0.86 0.82 -3.42
N SER A 154 1.91 1.40 -3.97
CA SER A 154 2.99 2.05 -3.23
C SER A 154 3.11 3.50 -3.63
N PHE A 155 2.68 4.40 -2.75
CA PHE A 155 2.72 5.84 -2.98
C PHE A 155 3.94 6.42 -2.26
N SER A 156 4.90 6.91 -3.04
CA SER A 156 6.19 7.43 -2.54
C SER A 156 6.87 6.46 -1.55
N GLY A 157 6.87 5.16 -1.87
CA GLY A 157 7.36 4.10 -0.98
C GLY A 157 8.80 4.31 -0.53
N SER A 158 9.06 4.13 0.75
CA SER A 158 10.35 4.42 1.40
C SER A 158 11.44 3.38 1.10
N PHE A 159 11.71 3.09 -0.16
CA PHE A 159 12.77 2.13 -0.56
C PHE A 159 14.20 2.59 -0.24
N TRP A 160 14.35 3.77 0.31
CA TRP A 160 15.59 4.24 0.91
C TRP A 160 15.92 3.54 2.24
N PHE A 161 14.94 2.87 2.86
CA PHE A 161 15.13 2.18 4.14
C PHE A 161 16.21 1.09 3.98
N PRO A 162 17.19 1.01 4.93
CA PRO A 162 18.31 0.08 4.82
C PRO A 162 17.88 -1.38 4.67
N GLY A 163 18.49 -2.09 3.73
CA GLY A 163 18.30 -3.52 3.52
C GLY A 163 17.08 -3.92 2.68
N ILE A 164 16.10 -3.02 2.46
CA ILE A 164 14.87 -3.40 1.73
C ILE A 164 15.14 -3.76 0.27
N VAL A 165 16.00 -3.00 -0.41
CA VAL A 165 16.33 -3.27 -1.81
C VAL A 165 17.08 -4.59 -1.93
N ASP A 166 18.07 -4.82 -1.07
CA ASP A 166 18.85 -6.06 -1.06
C ASP A 166 17.97 -7.28 -0.75
N TRP A 167 16.97 -7.11 0.14
CA TRP A 167 15.99 -8.16 0.41
C TRP A 167 15.15 -8.48 -0.82
N ILE A 168 14.63 -7.45 -1.52
CA ILE A 168 13.84 -7.64 -2.75
C ILE A 168 14.68 -8.36 -3.81
N GLU A 169 15.95 -7.98 -4.00
CA GLU A 169 16.84 -8.57 -4.99
C GLU A 169 17.30 -10.00 -4.67
N GLN A 170 17.02 -10.50 -3.47
CA GLN A 170 17.26 -11.89 -3.09
C GLN A 170 16.02 -12.78 -3.27
N LEU A 171 14.86 -12.19 -3.57
CA LEU A 171 13.64 -12.96 -3.77
C LEU A 171 13.68 -13.71 -5.09
N SER A 172 13.29 -14.98 -5.04
CA SER A 172 12.92 -15.73 -6.25
C SER A 172 11.47 -15.38 -6.57
N ILE A 173 11.29 -14.45 -7.50
CA ILE A 173 9.97 -14.00 -7.91
C ILE A 173 9.51 -14.88 -9.08
N HIS A 174 8.34 -15.46 -8.94
CA HIS A 174 7.68 -16.17 -10.03
C HIS A 174 6.52 -15.32 -10.53
N ASP A 175 6.12 -15.49 -11.77
CA ASP A 175 4.90 -14.83 -12.28
C ASP A 175 3.72 -15.21 -11.40
N THR A 176 3.31 -14.24 -10.58
CA THR A 176 2.23 -14.42 -9.61
C THR A 176 0.90 -13.93 -10.14
N GLY A 177 0.87 -13.21 -11.27
CA GLY A 177 -0.29 -12.45 -11.74
C GLY A 177 -0.64 -11.29 -10.79
N GLN A 178 0.30 -10.87 -9.90
CA GLN A 178 0.12 -9.65 -9.12
C GLN A 178 0.19 -8.42 -10.01
N ARG A 179 -0.54 -7.38 -9.63
CA ARG A 179 -0.37 -6.03 -10.19
C ARG A 179 0.23 -5.12 -9.12
N LEU A 180 1.31 -4.43 -9.46
CA LEU A 180 2.01 -3.50 -8.59
C LEU A 180 2.06 -2.10 -9.21
N TYR A 181 1.40 -1.14 -8.58
CA TYR A 181 1.47 0.27 -8.92
C TYR A 181 2.40 1.00 -7.96
N MET A 182 3.33 1.77 -8.49
CA MET A 182 4.27 2.60 -7.74
C MET A 182 4.21 4.03 -8.25
N ASN A 183 4.25 5.02 -7.39
CA ASN A 183 4.50 6.40 -7.80
C ASN A 183 5.51 7.09 -6.88
N LEU A 184 6.12 8.17 -7.37
CA LEU A 184 6.95 9.06 -6.58
C LEU A 184 7.26 10.36 -7.36
N GLY A 185 7.61 11.42 -6.64
CA GLY A 185 8.13 12.65 -7.23
C GLY A 185 9.55 12.46 -7.78
N HIS A 186 9.87 13.09 -8.92
CA HIS A 186 11.12 12.87 -9.66
C HIS A 186 12.39 13.25 -8.87
N ALA A 187 12.29 14.14 -7.88
CA ALA A 187 13.39 14.60 -7.07
C ALA A 187 13.16 14.42 -5.55
N GLU A 188 12.32 13.49 -5.15
CA GLU A 188 12.16 13.14 -3.74
C GLU A 188 13.49 12.70 -3.13
N GLY A 189 13.81 13.23 -1.96
CA GLY A 189 15.08 12.99 -1.29
C GLY A 189 16.26 13.85 -1.80
N PHE A 190 16.08 14.65 -2.84
CA PHE A 190 17.13 15.56 -3.33
C PHE A 190 17.55 16.54 -2.23
N GLY A 191 18.87 16.72 -2.07
CA GLY A 191 19.46 17.57 -1.03
C GLY A 191 19.45 16.97 0.39
N ARG A 192 18.91 15.77 0.59
CA ARG A 192 19.07 15.05 1.86
C ARG A 192 20.46 14.46 1.99
N THR A 193 20.97 14.42 3.23
CA THR A 193 22.30 13.88 3.55
C THR A 193 22.23 12.53 4.27
N ASN A 194 21.03 12.02 4.53
CA ASN A 194 20.77 10.72 5.12
C ASN A 194 20.24 9.71 4.06
N GLY A 195 19.80 8.54 4.50
CA GLY A 195 19.29 7.49 3.60
C GLY A 195 18.21 7.93 2.62
N GLN A 196 17.42 8.96 2.95
CA GLN A 196 16.35 9.48 2.10
C GLN A 196 16.86 10.01 0.74
N GLN A 197 18.12 10.36 0.58
CA GLN A 197 18.73 10.72 -0.72
C GLN A 197 18.58 9.61 -1.77
N TRP A 198 18.41 8.36 -1.35
CA TRP A 198 18.26 7.19 -2.21
C TRP A 198 16.81 6.89 -2.60
N MET A 199 15.86 7.75 -2.25
CA MET A 199 14.45 7.51 -2.49
C MET A 199 14.14 7.19 -3.96
N VAL A 200 14.49 8.09 -4.87
CA VAL A 200 14.26 7.92 -6.31
C VAL A 200 15.15 6.83 -6.92
N PRO A 201 16.47 6.80 -6.67
CA PRO A 201 17.32 5.74 -7.20
C PRO A 201 16.88 4.34 -6.80
N ASN A 202 16.56 4.12 -5.53
CA ASN A 202 16.15 2.81 -5.03
C ASN A 202 14.76 2.40 -5.53
N SER A 203 13.81 3.33 -5.63
CA SER A 203 12.49 3.04 -6.19
C SER A 203 12.61 2.58 -7.66
N LYS A 204 13.44 3.22 -8.45
CA LYS A 204 13.74 2.80 -9.84
C LYS A 204 14.42 1.44 -9.88
N ARG A 205 15.37 1.19 -8.97
CA ARG A 205 16.09 -0.10 -8.88
C ARG A 205 15.13 -1.24 -8.55
N VAL A 206 14.22 -1.05 -7.58
CA VAL A 206 13.18 -2.01 -7.25
C VAL A 206 12.28 -2.30 -8.45
N TYR A 207 11.77 -1.26 -9.10
CA TYR A 207 10.94 -1.42 -10.30
C TYR A 207 11.64 -2.23 -11.39
N GLN A 208 12.88 -1.89 -11.71
CA GLN A 208 13.65 -2.58 -12.76
C GLN A 208 13.94 -4.03 -12.39
N TYR A 209 14.27 -4.30 -11.10
CA TYR A 209 14.51 -5.66 -10.64
C TYR A 209 13.25 -6.53 -10.78
N LEU A 210 12.11 -6.03 -10.32
CA LEU A 210 10.85 -6.77 -10.40
C LEU A 210 10.45 -7.06 -11.83
N LEU A 211 10.60 -6.09 -12.73
CA LEU A 211 10.33 -6.26 -14.17
C LEU A 211 11.24 -7.31 -14.83
N GLN A 212 12.48 -7.41 -14.41
CA GLN A 212 13.44 -8.38 -14.95
C GLN A 212 13.31 -9.78 -14.36
N ASN A 213 12.64 -9.93 -13.22
CA ASN A 213 12.64 -11.15 -12.41
C ASN A 213 11.25 -11.69 -12.06
N GLY A 214 10.23 -11.48 -12.89
CA GLY A 214 8.96 -12.17 -12.72
C GLY A 214 7.69 -11.33 -12.88
N PHE A 215 7.79 -10.01 -12.86
CA PHE A 215 6.64 -9.16 -13.22
C PHE A 215 6.60 -8.92 -14.73
N HIS A 216 5.45 -9.08 -15.33
CA HIS A 216 5.21 -8.69 -16.72
C HIS A 216 5.06 -7.17 -16.85
N GLU A 217 5.39 -6.59 -18.02
CA GLU A 217 5.26 -5.14 -18.25
C GLU A 217 3.85 -4.60 -17.98
N ASP A 218 2.83 -5.40 -18.26
CA ASP A 218 1.42 -5.06 -18.00
C ASP A 218 1.01 -5.24 -16.53
N SER A 219 1.86 -5.85 -15.71
CA SER A 219 1.57 -6.15 -14.30
C SER A 219 2.32 -5.27 -13.31
N ILE A 220 3.25 -4.42 -13.79
CA ILE A 220 3.95 -3.45 -12.95
C ILE A 220 3.98 -2.08 -13.60
N ARG A 221 3.60 -1.03 -12.85
CA ARG A 221 3.57 0.34 -13.34
C ARG A 221 4.29 1.28 -12.37
N GLN A 222 5.20 2.08 -12.89
CA GLN A 222 5.83 3.16 -12.12
C GLN A 222 5.52 4.51 -12.75
N VAL A 223 4.90 5.41 -11.98
CA VAL A 223 4.61 6.80 -12.37
C VAL A 223 5.55 7.74 -11.61
N ILE A 224 6.34 8.50 -12.34
CA ILE A 224 7.23 9.52 -11.78
C ILE A 224 6.66 10.88 -12.15
N TYR A 225 6.19 11.63 -11.15
CA TYR A 225 5.56 12.94 -11.34
C TYR A 225 6.50 14.10 -10.99
N GLU A 226 6.18 15.29 -11.52
CA GLU A 226 6.96 16.51 -11.28
C GLU A 226 6.78 16.99 -9.82
N SER A 227 7.72 16.65 -8.97
CA SER A 227 7.82 17.14 -7.58
C SER A 227 9.22 16.98 -7.04
N ASN A 228 9.66 18.00 -6.29
CA ASN A 228 10.92 17.97 -5.54
C ASN A 228 10.73 17.53 -4.08
N PHE A 229 9.51 17.26 -3.66
CA PHE A 229 9.16 16.99 -2.26
C PHE A 229 8.49 15.65 -2.11
N HIS A 230 8.79 15.00 -1.00
CA HIS A 230 8.03 13.87 -0.50
C HIS A 230 6.71 14.41 0.08
N SER A 231 5.68 14.51 -0.75
CA SER A 231 4.42 15.15 -0.43
C SER A 231 3.27 14.17 -0.48
N PHE A 232 2.57 14.03 0.65
CA PHE A 232 1.34 13.26 0.73
C PHE A 232 0.29 13.78 -0.25
N ASP A 233 0.03 15.09 -0.25
CA ASP A 233 -1.00 15.72 -1.08
C ASP A 233 -0.79 15.50 -2.58
N LEU A 234 0.47 15.40 -3.01
CA LEU A 234 0.79 15.10 -4.41
C LEU A 234 0.66 13.59 -4.70
N GLY A 235 1.16 12.74 -3.81
CA GLY A 235 1.11 11.28 -3.99
C GLY A 235 -0.31 10.75 -4.00
N VAL A 236 -1.15 11.25 -3.10
CA VAL A 236 -2.54 10.80 -2.92
C VAL A 236 -3.44 11.07 -4.14
N GLN A 237 -3.14 12.10 -4.94
CA GLN A 237 -3.91 12.41 -6.16
C GLN A 237 -3.90 11.29 -7.21
N TYR A 238 -2.91 10.41 -7.16
CA TYR A 238 -2.79 9.26 -8.06
C TYR A 238 -3.54 8.00 -7.58
N VAL A 239 -4.14 8.03 -6.39
CA VAL A 239 -4.87 6.87 -5.85
C VAL A 239 -6.02 6.42 -6.75
N PRO A 240 -6.89 7.31 -7.29
CA PRO A 240 -7.98 6.89 -8.18
C PRO A 240 -7.45 6.21 -9.46
N GLU A 241 -6.42 6.78 -10.11
CA GLU A 241 -5.77 6.18 -11.29
C GLU A 241 -5.15 4.81 -10.96
N ALA A 242 -4.47 4.74 -9.82
CA ALA A 242 -3.85 3.50 -9.37
C ALA A 242 -4.89 2.39 -9.15
N LEU A 243 -6.01 2.70 -8.50
CA LEU A 243 -7.10 1.74 -8.29
C LEU A 243 -7.75 1.31 -9.60
N GLN A 244 -7.98 2.22 -10.55
CA GLN A 244 -8.46 1.85 -11.88
C GLN A 244 -7.50 0.87 -12.55
N TRP A 245 -6.22 1.17 -12.56
CA TRP A 245 -5.23 0.30 -13.18
C TRP A 245 -5.08 -1.05 -12.45
N LEU A 246 -5.19 -1.06 -11.12
CA LEU A 246 -5.07 -2.28 -10.32
C LEU A 246 -6.27 -3.22 -10.47
N PHE A 247 -7.49 -2.69 -10.57
CA PHE A 247 -8.73 -3.46 -10.45
C PHE A 247 -9.58 -3.55 -11.72
N ASN A 248 -9.29 -2.74 -12.76
CA ASN A 248 -9.96 -2.96 -14.03
C ASN A 248 -9.36 -4.18 -14.74
N GLU A 249 -10.21 -5.15 -15.04
CA GLU A 249 -9.90 -6.20 -16.01
C GLU A 249 -10.01 -5.58 -17.41
N GLU A 250 -8.99 -5.77 -18.25
CA GLU A 250 -9.06 -5.42 -19.68
C GLU A 250 -10.00 -6.36 -20.43
#